data_e9c89d8c5e12efa1e55dd454d7569204
#
_entry.id   e9c89d8c5e12efa1e55dd454d7569204
#
_cell.length_a   1.000
_cell.length_b   1.000
_cell.length_c   1.000
_cell.angle_alpha   90.00
_cell.angle_beta   90.00
_cell.angle_gamma   90.00
#
_symmetry.space_group_name_H-M   'P 1'
#
loop_
_entity.id
_entity.type
_entity.pdbx_description
1 polymer ?
#
loop_
_entity_poly.entity_id
_entity_poly.type
_entity_poly.pdbx_seq_one_letter_code
_entity_poly.pdbx_strand_id
1 'polypeptide(L)'
;MSTQINRRLRLFTLVLISATIVVLPVPSFAQSRKLGTIGPPPRKDPQRQTSAEGLPPLPLPATALRRSEPKAEPAPPTFIARLAYGDTQDFMPNPGDLDNLMRHVRSQIDVWYGHTLVKLDELATLHEQGKTYQVPAIYMVGYEPFEFTLQQRAALRTYLIDGGTLIGMAALGSEQFNASFKNEMQAIFPHRRFDVLQVDHPVMRAYYRYANVHYFAVSQGAAAQSEGPPVLYGLNIAARTAVIHCPYDMTCGWDQFIAPEAPRRGDVRPSATQAVVPEDAIRLGINMIAYVAAQRRFAKTQAQTRQIVGKVDQPRAALTIAQLRHHGDWNPDPNSMYQLIRLASQHMSLPVRFDFKPVDADISQLADTPVLIMTGMDEPRFSSEEIDALRRHLRAGGFLFINNTSGFNKFDREVRELVKQLYPSEALAPVPADHPLLHALYDIDQMRDASTLQPRPAELEAIFAQGADGAGRAAIVYSRNDTFAMLKGVHDPYANAYDADSARKLALNVLCYAMGN
;
A
#
# COMPACT_ATOMS: atom_id res chain seq x y z
N MET A 1 -48.92 -38.88 45.03
CA MET A 1 -48.68 -38.15 46.28
C MET A 1 -47.84 -36.97 45.87
N SER A 2 -48.53 -35.88 45.50
CA SER A 2 -48.96 -34.74 46.35
C SER A 2 -47.77 -34.01 46.95
N THR A 3 -47.44 -32.85 46.47
CA THR A 3 -47.75 -31.54 47.06
C THR A 3 -46.90 -30.48 46.40
N GLN A 4 -47.48 -29.56 45.89
CA GLN A 4 -48.03 -28.25 46.20
C GLN A 4 -47.12 -27.13 45.69
N ILE A 5 -47.73 -26.45 44.84
CA ILE A 5 -47.50 -25.12 44.27
C ILE A 5 -47.49 -24.08 45.37
N ASN A 6 -46.54 -23.16 45.43
CA ASN A 6 -46.68 -21.89 46.09
C ASN A 6 -46.41 -20.77 45.13
N ARG A 7 -47.49 -20.21 44.63
CA ARG A 7 -47.60 -18.88 44.01
C ARG A 7 -47.35 -17.81 45.07
N ARG A 8 -46.34 -16.99 44.92
CA ARG A 8 -46.31 -15.67 45.54
C ARG A 8 -46.38 -14.61 44.46
N LEU A 9 -47.57 -14.05 44.34
CA LEU A 9 -47.89 -12.78 43.73
C LEU A 9 -47.06 -11.69 44.41
N ARG A 10 -46.19 -11.01 43.69
CA ARG A 10 -45.70 -9.71 44.13
C ARG A 10 -46.31 -8.64 43.26
N LEU A 11 -47.16 -7.82 43.87
CA LEU A 11 -47.62 -6.56 43.36
C LEU A 11 -46.44 -5.70 42.97
N PHE A 12 -46.33 -5.35 41.70
CA PHE A 12 -45.50 -4.24 41.27
C PHE A 12 -46.33 -2.96 41.38
N THR A 13 -46.01 -2.17 42.37
CA THR A 13 -46.48 -0.79 42.50
C THR A 13 -45.82 0.01 41.39
N LEU A 14 -46.60 0.46 40.42
CA LEU A 14 -46.20 1.41 39.41
C LEU A 14 -46.00 2.77 40.07
N VAL A 15 -44.76 3.15 40.36
CA VAL A 15 -44.40 4.52 40.66
C VAL A 15 -44.18 5.24 39.34
N LEU A 16 -45.15 6.04 38.94
CA LEU A 16 -44.99 7.00 37.84
C LEU A 16 -44.03 8.10 38.34
N ILE A 17 -42.76 7.98 37.97
CA ILE A 17 -41.84 9.10 38.06
C ILE A 17 -42.03 9.90 36.76
N SER A 18 -42.75 11.00 36.87
CA SER A 18 -42.80 12.05 35.86
C SER A 18 -41.41 12.70 35.81
N ALA A 19 -40.53 12.18 34.95
CA ALA A 19 -39.30 12.85 34.62
C ALA A 19 -39.61 14.08 33.79
N THR A 20 -39.62 15.23 34.42
CA THR A 20 -39.59 16.52 33.75
C THR A 20 -38.26 16.58 32.99
N ILE A 21 -38.30 16.33 31.68
CA ILE A 21 -37.15 16.52 30.80
C ILE A 21 -36.92 18.03 30.75
N VAL A 22 -35.99 18.52 31.57
CA VAL A 22 -35.39 19.83 31.35
C VAL A 22 -34.52 19.69 30.10
N VAL A 23 -35.09 20.09 28.97
CA VAL A 23 -34.34 20.27 27.74
C VAL A 23 -33.44 21.49 27.96
N LEU A 24 -32.25 21.26 28.47
CA LEU A 24 -31.18 22.24 28.35
C LEU A 24 -30.90 22.41 26.87
N PRO A 25 -30.88 23.63 26.32
CA PRO A 25 -30.47 23.82 24.95
C PRO A 25 -29.00 23.41 24.84
N VAL A 26 -28.74 22.28 24.22
CA VAL A 26 -27.41 21.93 23.75
C VAL A 26 -27.02 23.05 22.78
N PRO A 27 -25.92 23.78 23.02
CA PRO A 27 -25.49 24.73 22.02
C PRO A 27 -25.19 23.94 20.76
N SER A 28 -26.04 24.09 19.76
CA SER A 28 -25.84 23.56 18.43
C SER A 28 -24.59 24.25 17.86
N PHE A 29 -23.43 23.61 17.94
CA PHE A 29 -22.24 23.97 17.18
C PHE A 29 -22.36 23.62 15.68
N ALA A 30 -23.55 23.27 15.25
CA ALA A 30 -23.89 23.43 13.85
C ALA A 30 -24.14 24.92 13.58
N GLN A 31 -23.11 25.72 13.70
CA GLN A 31 -23.02 26.86 12.81
C GLN A 31 -22.92 26.25 11.39
N SER A 32 -24.09 26.01 10.78
CA SER A 32 -24.15 26.10 9.33
C SER A 32 -23.43 27.41 9.03
N ARG A 33 -22.21 27.33 8.48
CA ARG A 33 -21.64 28.47 7.77
C ARG A 33 -22.70 28.80 6.73
N LYS A 34 -23.57 29.73 7.07
CA LYS A 34 -24.38 30.40 6.07
C LYS A 34 -23.35 30.83 5.05
N LEU A 35 -23.39 30.26 3.86
CA LEU A 35 -22.69 30.83 2.72
C LEU A 35 -22.99 32.32 2.85
N GLY A 36 -21.94 33.09 3.13
CA GLY A 36 -22.10 34.49 3.39
C GLY A 36 -22.90 35.08 2.25
N THR A 37 -23.99 35.75 2.59
CA THR A 37 -24.77 36.52 1.62
C THR A 37 -23.79 37.30 0.81
N ILE A 38 -23.71 37.01 -0.50
CA ILE A 38 -22.87 37.72 -1.43
C ILE A 38 -23.50 39.13 -1.56
N GLY A 39 -23.00 40.05 -0.76
CA GLY A 39 -23.47 41.41 -0.72
C GLY A 39 -23.47 42.01 0.71
N PRO A 40 -23.41 43.31 0.87
CA PRO A 40 -23.57 43.97 2.15
C PRO A 40 -24.95 43.63 2.73
N PRO A 41 -25.09 43.52 4.07
CA PRO A 41 -26.38 43.29 4.69
C PRO A 41 -27.36 44.36 4.23
N PRO A 42 -28.62 44.01 3.97
CA PRO A 42 -29.61 44.96 3.55
C PRO A 42 -29.65 46.09 4.60
N ARG A 43 -29.33 47.30 4.18
CA ARG A 43 -29.56 48.48 5.05
C ARG A 43 -31.05 48.49 5.40
N LYS A 44 -31.38 48.59 6.67
CA LYS A 44 -32.74 48.96 7.09
C LYS A 44 -33.09 50.21 6.31
N ASP A 45 -34.09 50.13 5.47
CA ASP A 45 -34.51 51.23 4.62
C ASP A 45 -34.81 52.48 5.50
N PRO A 46 -34.10 53.57 5.32
CA PRO A 46 -34.63 54.85 5.71
C PRO A 46 -35.71 55.14 4.69
N GLN A 47 -36.95 55.15 5.11
CA GLN A 47 -38.16 55.54 4.39
C GLN A 47 -38.00 55.67 2.88
N ARG A 48 -38.64 54.77 2.14
CA ARG A 48 -38.71 54.78 0.68
C ARG A 48 -39.01 56.17 0.20
N GLN A 49 -38.03 56.96 -0.19
CA GLN A 49 -38.25 58.11 -1.01
C GLN A 49 -38.57 57.58 -2.39
N THR A 50 -39.83 57.57 -2.75
CA THR A 50 -40.27 57.42 -4.11
C THR A 50 -39.72 58.60 -4.89
N SER A 51 -38.78 58.38 -5.79
CA SER A 51 -38.41 59.40 -6.79
C SER A 51 -39.67 59.76 -7.58
N ALA A 52 -39.76 61.00 -8.00
CA ALA A 52 -40.93 61.51 -8.76
C ALA A 52 -41.24 60.70 -10.03
N GLU A 53 -40.39 59.78 -10.45
CA GLU A 53 -40.52 58.89 -11.62
C GLU A 53 -40.90 57.45 -11.30
N GLY A 54 -41.17 57.10 -10.05
CA GLY A 54 -41.71 55.79 -9.67
C GLY A 54 -40.82 54.57 -9.86
N LEU A 55 -39.55 54.73 -10.27
CA LEU A 55 -38.59 53.61 -10.37
C LEU A 55 -37.77 53.47 -9.08
N PRO A 56 -37.63 52.27 -8.54
CA PRO A 56 -36.75 52.06 -7.38
C PRO A 56 -35.29 52.36 -7.74
N PRO A 57 -34.50 52.99 -6.86
CA PRO A 57 -33.09 53.23 -7.12
C PRO A 57 -32.37 51.91 -7.42
N LEU A 58 -31.52 51.94 -8.44
CA LEU A 58 -30.69 50.77 -8.80
C LEU A 58 -29.89 50.30 -7.60
N PRO A 59 -29.82 48.98 -7.34
CA PRO A 59 -29.01 48.45 -6.25
C PRO A 59 -27.55 48.83 -6.47
N LEU A 60 -26.90 49.34 -5.42
CA LEU A 60 -25.47 49.65 -5.49
C LEU A 60 -24.71 48.35 -5.83
N PRO A 61 -23.69 48.43 -6.68
CA PRO A 61 -22.87 47.30 -7.02
C PRO A 61 -22.28 46.70 -5.74
N ALA A 62 -22.42 45.38 -5.57
CA ALA A 62 -21.85 44.67 -4.42
C ALA A 62 -20.32 44.82 -4.48
N THR A 63 -19.74 45.44 -3.47
CA THR A 63 -18.29 45.43 -3.30
C THR A 63 -17.85 43.98 -2.99
N ALA A 64 -16.95 43.46 -3.80
CA ALA A 64 -16.37 42.14 -3.57
C ALA A 64 -15.74 42.07 -2.18
N LEU A 65 -16.14 41.10 -1.36
CA LEU A 65 -15.51 40.86 -0.07
C LEU A 65 -14.00 40.62 -0.31
N ARG A 66 -13.16 41.49 0.25
CA ARG A 66 -11.72 41.26 0.25
C ARG A 66 -11.48 40.04 1.16
N ARG A 67 -10.99 38.94 0.59
CA ARG A 67 -10.44 37.85 1.37
C ARG A 67 -9.25 38.38 2.18
N SER A 68 -9.36 38.37 3.48
CA SER A 68 -8.28 38.78 4.39
C SER A 68 -7.23 37.67 4.54
N GLU A 69 -7.55 36.45 4.14
CA GLU A 69 -6.62 35.32 4.19
C GLU A 69 -5.79 35.28 2.89
N PRO A 70 -4.47 35.16 2.99
CA PRO A 70 -3.64 34.93 1.81
C PRO A 70 -4.12 33.67 1.09
N LYS A 71 -4.23 33.73 -0.23
CA LYS A 71 -4.51 32.55 -1.04
C LYS A 71 -3.41 31.53 -0.79
N ALA A 72 -3.81 30.29 -0.47
CA ALA A 72 -2.86 29.20 -0.49
C ALA A 72 -2.23 29.10 -1.90
N GLU A 73 -0.92 28.98 -1.95
CA GLU A 73 -0.24 28.74 -3.22
C GLU A 73 -0.81 27.47 -3.87
N PRO A 74 -1.06 27.50 -5.19
CA PRO A 74 -1.53 26.33 -5.89
C PRO A 74 -0.49 25.21 -5.74
N ALA A 75 -0.96 23.98 -5.51
CA ALA A 75 -0.07 22.83 -5.45
C ALA A 75 0.74 22.73 -6.75
N PRO A 76 2.04 22.45 -6.68
CA PRO A 76 2.85 22.32 -7.88
C PRO A 76 2.32 21.20 -8.77
N PRO A 77 2.43 21.35 -10.10
CA PRO A 77 1.93 20.37 -11.05
C PRO A 77 2.63 19.02 -10.88
N THR A 78 1.93 17.97 -11.23
CA THR A 78 2.44 16.59 -11.17
C THR A 78 2.50 16.03 -12.59
N PHE A 79 3.58 15.33 -12.91
CA PHE A 79 3.86 14.84 -14.24
C PHE A 79 4.17 13.34 -14.24
N ILE A 80 3.72 12.63 -15.27
CA ILE A 80 4.31 11.36 -15.68
C ILE A 80 5.38 11.72 -16.72
N ALA A 81 6.62 11.35 -16.46
CA ALA A 81 7.71 11.74 -17.35
C ALA A 81 8.13 10.59 -18.27
N ARG A 82 8.22 10.84 -19.55
CA ARG A 82 8.95 9.94 -20.47
C ARG A 82 10.43 10.03 -20.17
N LEU A 83 11.10 8.90 -19.99
CA LEU A 83 12.52 8.83 -19.71
C LEU A 83 13.32 8.79 -21.01
N ALA A 84 14.09 9.84 -21.28
CA ALA A 84 15.08 9.82 -22.36
C ALA A 84 16.38 9.20 -21.84
N TYR A 85 16.85 8.18 -22.53
CA TYR A 85 18.07 7.42 -22.22
C TYR A 85 18.82 7.09 -23.50
N GLY A 86 20.12 6.81 -23.39
CA GLY A 86 20.96 6.51 -24.53
C GLY A 86 21.16 7.70 -25.48
N ASP A 87 21.88 7.44 -26.58
CA ASP A 87 22.24 8.46 -27.58
C ASP A 87 21.27 8.47 -28.78
N THR A 88 20.34 7.54 -28.84
CA THR A 88 19.35 7.37 -29.91
C THR A 88 17.98 7.87 -29.47
N GLN A 89 17.05 8.02 -30.43
CA GLN A 89 15.65 8.34 -30.12
C GLN A 89 14.80 7.08 -29.86
N ASP A 90 15.40 5.97 -29.50
CA ASP A 90 14.73 4.69 -29.23
C ASP A 90 13.70 4.79 -28.11
N PHE A 91 13.86 5.74 -27.18
CA PHE A 91 12.91 6.03 -26.10
C PHE A 91 11.58 6.64 -26.57
N MET A 92 11.38 6.86 -27.87
CA MET A 92 10.18 7.51 -28.43
C MET A 92 9.65 6.80 -29.69
N PRO A 93 9.39 5.48 -29.66
CA PRO A 93 8.88 4.77 -30.82
C PRO A 93 7.49 5.26 -31.25
N ASN A 94 6.65 5.63 -30.30
CA ASN A 94 5.31 6.18 -30.48
C ASN A 94 5.19 7.52 -29.74
N PRO A 95 5.39 8.66 -30.42
CA PRO A 95 5.43 9.98 -29.75
C PRO A 95 4.13 10.38 -29.05
N GLY A 96 2.98 9.95 -29.55
CA GLY A 96 1.65 10.30 -29.04
C GLY A 96 1.11 9.38 -27.93
N ASP A 97 1.77 8.27 -27.64
CA ASP A 97 1.26 7.23 -26.75
C ASP A 97 0.94 7.75 -25.33
N LEU A 98 1.87 8.45 -24.69
CA LEU A 98 1.71 8.95 -23.35
C LEU A 98 0.63 10.04 -23.26
N ASP A 99 0.55 10.95 -24.28
CA ASP A 99 -0.51 11.97 -24.32
C ASP A 99 -1.89 11.34 -24.45
N ASN A 100 -2.02 10.34 -25.32
CA ASN A 100 -3.26 9.61 -25.50
C ASN A 100 -3.65 8.84 -24.23
N LEU A 101 -2.72 8.12 -23.60
CA LEU A 101 -2.97 7.44 -22.33
C LEU A 101 -3.44 8.45 -21.27
N MET A 102 -2.76 9.58 -21.10
CA MET A 102 -3.12 10.56 -20.08
C MET A 102 -4.47 11.22 -20.36
N ARG A 103 -4.89 11.31 -21.62
CA ARG A 103 -6.24 11.74 -22.01
C ARG A 103 -7.31 10.77 -21.55
N HIS A 104 -7.07 9.45 -21.74
CA HIS A 104 -7.93 8.40 -21.21
C HIS A 104 -7.96 8.37 -19.68
N VAL A 105 -6.83 8.52 -19.00
CA VAL A 105 -6.74 8.62 -17.54
C VAL A 105 -7.61 9.75 -17.00
N ARG A 106 -7.52 10.95 -17.58
CA ARG A 106 -8.34 12.11 -17.16
C ARG A 106 -9.83 11.85 -17.34
N SER A 107 -10.23 11.19 -18.42
CA SER A 107 -11.64 10.91 -18.69
C SER A 107 -12.26 9.84 -17.78
N GLN A 108 -11.44 8.96 -17.19
CA GLN A 108 -11.91 7.79 -16.43
C GLN A 108 -11.74 7.94 -14.92
N ILE A 109 -10.64 8.48 -14.42
CA ILE A 109 -10.28 8.43 -13.00
C ILE A 109 -9.97 9.79 -12.36
N ASP A 110 -10.30 10.91 -13.00
CA ASP A 110 -10.09 12.28 -12.48
C ASP A 110 -8.66 12.54 -11.93
N VAL A 111 -7.66 11.98 -12.60
CA VAL A 111 -6.24 12.21 -12.29
C VAL A 111 -5.66 13.22 -13.27
N TRP A 112 -5.36 14.42 -12.78
CA TRP A 112 -4.89 15.56 -13.59
C TRP A 112 -3.37 15.67 -13.57
N TYR A 113 -2.69 14.63 -14.04
CA TYR A 113 -1.24 14.67 -14.25
C TYR A 113 -0.94 15.17 -15.65
N GLY A 114 0.06 16.02 -15.76
CA GLY A 114 0.68 16.35 -17.04
C GLY A 114 1.61 15.25 -17.52
N HIS A 115 2.18 15.42 -18.70
CA HIS A 115 3.29 14.60 -19.16
C HIS A 115 4.47 15.51 -19.54
N THR A 116 5.68 14.98 -19.44
CA THR A 116 6.92 15.69 -19.74
C THR A 116 8.00 14.72 -20.19
N LEU A 117 9.11 15.26 -20.66
CA LEU A 117 10.33 14.50 -20.96
C LEU A 117 11.35 14.80 -19.86
N VAL A 118 12.01 13.74 -19.34
CA VAL A 118 13.11 13.86 -18.38
C VAL A 118 14.26 12.98 -18.87
N LYS A 119 15.47 13.54 -18.90
CA LYS A 119 16.67 12.75 -19.20
C LYS A 119 17.07 11.96 -17.98
N LEU A 120 17.61 10.76 -18.20
CA LEU A 120 18.06 9.89 -17.12
C LEU A 120 19.10 10.58 -16.22
N ASP A 121 19.99 11.38 -16.79
CA ASP A 121 21.01 12.13 -16.07
C ASP A 121 20.42 13.27 -15.22
N GLU A 122 19.21 13.74 -15.52
CA GLU A 122 18.52 14.80 -14.76
C GLU A 122 17.80 14.28 -13.51
N LEU A 123 17.63 12.96 -13.35
CA LEU A 123 16.96 12.39 -12.18
C LEU A 123 17.67 12.74 -10.87
N ALA A 124 18.99 12.79 -10.85
CA ALA A 124 19.77 13.21 -9.68
C ALA A 124 19.45 14.64 -9.30
N THR A 125 19.34 15.54 -10.28
CA THR A 125 18.99 16.96 -10.05
C THR A 125 17.57 17.12 -9.49
N LEU A 126 16.61 16.31 -9.94
CA LEU A 126 15.26 16.30 -9.36
C LEU A 126 15.26 15.92 -7.89
N HIS A 127 16.09 14.95 -7.51
CA HIS A 127 16.28 14.54 -6.12
C HIS A 127 16.91 15.67 -5.28
N GLU A 128 18.02 16.25 -5.73
CA GLU A 128 18.73 17.34 -5.05
C GLU A 128 17.84 18.58 -4.83
N GLN A 129 16.96 18.87 -5.79
CA GLN A 129 15.99 19.96 -5.69
C GLN A 129 14.75 19.61 -4.86
N GLY A 130 14.64 18.38 -4.34
CA GLY A 130 13.46 17.89 -3.62
C GLY A 130 12.20 17.87 -4.48
N LYS A 131 12.33 17.72 -5.80
CA LYS A 131 11.21 17.75 -6.78
C LYS A 131 10.76 16.36 -7.24
N THR A 132 11.37 15.29 -6.75
CA THR A 132 10.99 13.90 -7.09
C THR A 132 9.49 13.66 -6.94
N TYR A 133 8.85 14.28 -5.92
CA TYR A 133 7.42 14.14 -5.69
C TYR A 133 6.52 14.74 -6.80
N GLN A 134 7.07 15.60 -7.67
CA GLN A 134 6.34 16.15 -8.83
C GLN A 134 6.29 15.16 -10.00
N VAL A 135 7.21 14.18 -10.01
CA VAL A 135 7.30 13.13 -11.03
C VAL A 135 7.13 11.78 -10.35
N PRO A 136 5.91 11.36 -10.00
CA PRO A 136 5.68 10.10 -9.28
C PRO A 136 5.96 8.87 -10.12
N ALA A 137 5.94 8.98 -11.45
CA ALA A 137 6.35 7.90 -12.33
C ALA A 137 7.14 8.41 -13.53
N ILE A 138 8.13 7.63 -13.91
CA ILE A 138 8.84 7.73 -15.19
C ILE A 138 8.44 6.56 -16.07
N TYR A 139 8.28 6.83 -17.35
CA TYR A 139 7.89 5.90 -18.38
C TYR A 139 9.06 5.67 -19.33
N MET A 140 9.51 4.43 -19.43
CA MET A 140 10.63 4.02 -20.27
C MET A 140 10.15 3.00 -21.30
N VAL A 141 10.38 3.29 -22.55
CA VAL A 141 10.05 2.41 -23.68
C VAL A 141 11.23 2.36 -24.65
N GLY A 142 11.43 1.25 -25.30
CA GLY A 142 12.46 1.10 -26.31
C GLY A 142 12.40 -0.24 -27.01
N TYR A 143 13.15 -0.33 -28.08
CA TYR A 143 13.29 -1.51 -28.92
C TYR A 143 14.71 -2.09 -28.88
N GLU A 144 15.74 -1.21 -28.89
CA GLU A 144 17.14 -1.59 -28.92
C GLU A 144 17.66 -2.03 -27.54
N PRO A 145 18.71 -2.86 -27.50
CA PRO A 145 19.38 -3.16 -26.24
C PRO A 145 20.06 -1.89 -25.68
N PHE A 146 20.10 -1.78 -24.37
CA PHE A 146 20.71 -0.64 -23.69
C PHE A 146 21.46 -1.09 -22.43
N GLU A 147 22.36 -0.23 -21.97
CA GLU A 147 23.08 -0.37 -20.71
C GLU A 147 23.23 1.01 -20.05
N PHE A 148 23.03 1.06 -18.73
CA PHE A 148 23.19 2.29 -17.97
C PHE A 148 24.61 2.41 -17.39
N THR A 149 25.12 3.62 -17.35
CA THR A 149 26.35 3.93 -16.61
C THR A 149 26.12 3.76 -15.10
N LEU A 150 27.20 3.62 -14.33
CA LEU A 150 27.12 3.53 -12.88
C LEU A 150 26.41 4.75 -12.26
N GLN A 151 26.64 5.95 -12.80
CA GLN A 151 25.98 7.17 -12.35
C GLN A 151 24.47 7.15 -12.64
N GLN A 152 24.06 6.70 -13.81
CA GLN A 152 22.67 6.55 -14.19
C GLN A 152 21.94 5.51 -13.35
N ARG A 153 22.59 4.35 -13.08
CA ARG A 153 22.08 3.34 -12.15
C ARG A 153 21.87 3.92 -10.75
N ALA A 154 22.84 4.71 -10.25
CA ALA A 154 22.73 5.34 -8.92
C ALA A 154 21.59 6.37 -8.88
N ALA A 155 21.43 7.21 -9.91
CA ALA A 155 20.37 8.18 -10.02
C ALA A 155 18.98 7.53 -10.07
N LEU A 156 18.83 6.49 -10.89
CA LEU A 156 17.58 5.72 -10.98
C LEU A 156 17.27 4.99 -9.68
N ARG A 157 18.27 4.39 -9.04
CA ARG A 157 18.12 3.77 -7.72
C ARG A 157 17.60 4.75 -6.68
N THR A 158 18.19 5.94 -6.60
CA THR A 158 17.76 7.00 -5.67
C THR A 158 16.33 7.43 -5.93
N TYR A 159 15.99 7.70 -7.19
CA TYR A 159 14.62 8.05 -7.59
C TYR A 159 13.58 7.00 -7.17
N LEU A 160 13.89 5.72 -7.38
CA LEU A 160 13.00 4.61 -7.02
C LEU A 160 12.88 4.45 -5.49
N ILE A 161 13.96 4.61 -4.74
CA ILE A 161 13.94 4.55 -3.26
C ILE A 161 13.11 5.71 -2.68
N ASP A 162 13.23 6.90 -3.25
CA ASP A 162 12.51 8.11 -2.80
C ASP A 162 11.01 8.11 -3.10
N GLY A 163 10.50 7.06 -3.70
CA GLY A 163 9.06 6.92 -3.94
C GLY A 163 8.64 7.01 -5.40
N GLY A 164 9.56 7.23 -6.33
CA GLY A 164 9.30 7.18 -7.77
C GLY A 164 8.95 5.78 -8.26
N THR A 165 8.20 5.70 -9.35
CA THR A 165 7.86 4.43 -10.01
C THR A 165 8.41 4.43 -11.44
N LEU A 166 9.04 3.34 -11.85
CA LEU A 166 9.45 3.10 -13.23
C LEU A 166 8.44 2.19 -13.92
N ILE A 167 7.86 2.67 -15.02
CA ILE A 167 7.00 1.89 -15.91
C ILE A 167 7.80 1.60 -17.17
N GLY A 168 8.21 0.34 -17.36
CA GLY A 168 8.99 -0.11 -18.51
C GLY A 168 8.15 -0.86 -19.53
N MET A 169 8.46 -0.70 -20.81
CA MET A 169 7.75 -1.35 -21.88
C MET A 169 8.66 -1.69 -23.06
N ALA A 170 8.56 -2.92 -23.55
CA ALA A 170 9.28 -3.31 -24.76
C ALA A 170 8.46 -2.94 -25.99
N ALA A 171 8.93 -1.98 -26.77
CA ALA A 171 8.34 -1.67 -28.06
C ALA A 171 8.35 -2.91 -28.95
N LEU A 172 7.22 -3.20 -29.61
CA LEU A 172 7.00 -4.37 -30.45
C LEU A 172 7.30 -5.72 -29.75
N GLY A 173 7.42 -5.73 -28.42
CA GLY A 173 7.79 -6.91 -27.64
C GLY A 173 9.27 -7.32 -27.78
N SER A 174 10.17 -6.36 -27.99
CA SER A 174 11.60 -6.62 -28.21
C SER A 174 12.24 -7.45 -27.10
N GLU A 175 12.75 -8.62 -27.46
CA GLU A 175 13.45 -9.50 -26.52
C GLU A 175 14.78 -8.89 -26.03
N GLN A 176 15.46 -8.13 -26.90
CA GLN A 176 16.72 -7.46 -26.55
C GLN A 176 16.52 -6.38 -25.52
N PHE A 177 15.51 -5.53 -25.70
CA PHE A 177 15.12 -4.54 -24.70
C PHE A 177 14.68 -5.20 -23.37
N ASN A 178 13.86 -6.24 -23.44
CA ASN A 178 13.42 -7.00 -22.27
C ASN A 178 14.60 -7.58 -21.48
N ALA A 179 15.59 -8.14 -22.16
CA ALA A 179 16.79 -8.67 -21.52
C ALA A 179 17.61 -7.57 -20.86
N SER A 180 17.86 -6.46 -21.57
CA SER A 180 18.56 -5.30 -21.03
C SER A 180 17.84 -4.73 -19.80
N PHE A 181 16.51 -4.56 -19.87
CA PHE A 181 15.72 -4.05 -18.76
C PHE A 181 15.84 -4.92 -17.51
N LYS A 182 15.73 -6.24 -17.65
CA LYS A 182 15.89 -7.19 -16.53
C LYS A 182 17.30 -7.14 -15.93
N ASN A 183 18.32 -7.11 -16.79
CA ASN A 183 19.72 -7.03 -16.36
C ASN A 183 20.01 -5.74 -15.60
N GLU A 184 19.49 -4.60 -16.06
CA GLU A 184 19.65 -3.31 -15.40
C GLU A 184 18.95 -3.29 -14.02
N MET A 185 17.72 -3.81 -13.94
CA MET A 185 17.02 -3.90 -12.65
C MET A 185 17.76 -4.81 -11.67
N GLN A 186 18.33 -5.92 -12.13
CA GLN A 186 19.15 -6.81 -11.30
C GLN A 186 20.46 -6.14 -10.87
N ALA A 187 21.09 -5.35 -11.73
CA ALA A 187 22.30 -4.60 -11.40
C ALA A 187 22.03 -3.48 -10.38
N ILE A 188 20.91 -2.78 -10.51
CA ILE A 188 20.51 -1.71 -9.58
C ILE A 188 20.08 -2.27 -8.22
N PHE A 189 19.38 -3.41 -8.20
CA PHE A 189 18.83 -4.05 -7.00
C PHE A 189 19.19 -5.53 -6.91
N PRO A 190 20.46 -5.89 -6.69
CA PRO A 190 20.94 -7.28 -6.75
C PRO A 190 20.30 -8.22 -5.74
N HIS A 191 19.78 -7.68 -4.63
CA HIS A 191 19.15 -8.46 -3.58
C HIS A 191 17.62 -8.52 -3.67
N ARG A 192 17.02 -7.89 -4.69
CA ARG A 192 15.57 -7.89 -4.90
C ARG A 192 15.18 -8.73 -6.10
N ARG A 193 14.02 -9.35 -6.01
CA ARG A 193 13.47 -10.12 -7.13
C ARG A 193 12.74 -9.20 -8.10
N PHE A 194 12.90 -9.52 -9.38
CA PHE A 194 12.14 -8.93 -10.47
C PHE A 194 11.36 -10.04 -11.16
N ASP A 195 10.14 -10.30 -10.66
CA ASP A 195 9.32 -11.45 -11.01
C ASP A 195 7.99 -11.04 -11.64
N VAL A 196 7.29 -12.01 -12.22
CA VAL A 196 5.94 -11.81 -12.75
C VAL A 196 4.96 -11.50 -11.61
N LEU A 197 4.21 -10.41 -11.77
CA LEU A 197 3.15 -10.03 -10.86
C LEU A 197 1.97 -11.01 -10.95
N GLN A 198 1.44 -11.42 -9.80
CA GLN A 198 0.28 -12.31 -9.73
C GLN A 198 -1.00 -11.58 -10.18
N VAL A 199 -2.03 -12.32 -10.58
CA VAL A 199 -3.30 -11.76 -11.07
C VAL A 199 -4.04 -10.97 -9.98
N ASP A 200 -3.82 -11.29 -8.70
CA ASP A 200 -4.37 -10.59 -7.54
C ASP A 200 -3.58 -9.34 -7.15
N HIS A 201 -2.46 -9.07 -7.85
CA HIS A 201 -1.65 -7.89 -7.57
C HIS A 201 -2.45 -6.58 -7.74
N PRO A 202 -2.25 -5.57 -6.88
CA PRO A 202 -2.98 -4.30 -6.92
C PRO A 202 -3.03 -3.62 -8.30
N VAL A 203 -1.98 -3.67 -9.08
CA VAL A 203 -1.94 -3.12 -10.44
C VAL A 203 -3.03 -3.74 -11.35
N MET A 204 -3.32 -5.05 -11.16
CA MET A 204 -4.33 -5.76 -11.97
C MET A 204 -5.77 -5.38 -11.60
N ARG A 205 -5.97 -4.64 -10.50
CA ARG A 205 -7.29 -4.29 -9.97
C ARG A 205 -7.39 -2.83 -9.49
N ALA A 206 -6.42 -1.99 -9.83
CA ALA A 206 -6.35 -0.61 -9.33
C ALA A 206 -7.58 0.23 -9.72
N TYR A 207 -8.11 0.00 -10.91
CA TYR A 207 -9.36 0.59 -11.42
C TYR A 207 -10.20 -0.47 -12.15
N TYR A 208 -9.67 -1.10 -13.20
CA TYR A 208 -10.26 -2.25 -13.86
C TYR A 208 -9.78 -3.53 -13.21
N ARG A 209 -10.62 -4.55 -13.11
CA ARG A 209 -10.23 -5.89 -12.66
C ARG A 209 -9.93 -6.75 -13.87
N TYR A 210 -8.71 -7.30 -13.91
CA TYR A 210 -8.27 -8.18 -14.97
C TYR A 210 -8.04 -9.60 -14.46
N ALA A 211 -8.61 -10.57 -15.16
CA ALA A 211 -8.19 -11.96 -15.12
C ALA A 211 -7.37 -12.28 -16.38
N ASN A 212 -7.84 -11.83 -17.54
CA ASN A 212 -7.24 -12.04 -18.85
C ASN A 212 -7.17 -10.75 -19.65
N VAL A 213 -6.27 -10.72 -20.62
CA VAL A 213 -6.11 -9.70 -21.66
C VAL A 213 -5.91 -10.39 -23.01
N HIS A 214 -6.16 -9.67 -24.08
CA HIS A 214 -5.94 -10.14 -25.43
C HIS A 214 -4.56 -9.69 -25.93
N TYR A 215 -3.81 -10.62 -26.44
CA TYR A 215 -2.51 -10.41 -27.07
C TYR A 215 -2.61 -10.52 -28.58
N PHE A 216 -1.81 -9.73 -29.24
CA PHE A 216 -1.63 -9.76 -30.67
C PHE A 216 -0.18 -10.08 -31.00
N ALA A 217 0.06 -11.07 -31.84
CA ALA A 217 1.39 -11.43 -32.27
C ALA A 217 1.44 -11.49 -33.81
N VAL A 218 2.52 -10.99 -34.39
CA VAL A 218 2.84 -11.17 -35.80
C VAL A 218 4.20 -11.87 -35.89
N SER A 219 4.21 -13.01 -36.58
CA SER A 219 5.45 -13.73 -36.84
C SER A 219 5.43 -14.21 -38.28
N GLN A 220 6.50 -13.94 -39.01
CA GLN A 220 6.67 -14.33 -40.42
C GLN A 220 5.48 -13.93 -41.32
N GLY A 221 4.85 -12.78 -41.01
CA GLY A 221 3.72 -12.25 -41.77
C GLY A 221 2.35 -12.84 -41.43
N ALA A 222 2.28 -13.81 -40.50
CA ALA A 222 1.02 -14.34 -39.96
C ALA A 222 0.67 -13.60 -38.66
N ALA A 223 -0.57 -13.11 -38.59
CA ALA A 223 -1.11 -12.49 -37.37
C ALA A 223 -1.90 -13.53 -36.56
N ALA A 224 -1.68 -13.56 -35.27
CA ALA A 224 -2.42 -14.39 -34.31
C ALA A 224 -2.89 -13.57 -33.13
N GLN A 225 -4.06 -13.90 -32.62
CA GLN A 225 -4.56 -13.37 -31.34
C GLN A 225 -4.66 -14.52 -30.34
N SER A 226 -4.37 -14.21 -29.09
CA SER A 226 -4.51 -15.13 -27.97
C SER A 226 -5.05 -14.39 -26.75
N GLU A 227 -5.65 -15.10 -25.82
CA GLU A 227 -6.13 -14.59 -24.56
C GLU A 227 -5.35 -15.26 -23.42
N GLY A 228 -4.99 -14.50 -22.40
CA GLY A 228 -4.29 -15.02 -21.24
C GLY A 228 -4.17 -13.98 -20.12
N PRO A 229 -3.65 -14.36 -18.96
CA PRO A 229 -3.44 -13.42 -17.86
C PRO A 229 -2.48 -12.31 -18.27
N PRO A 230 -2.64 -11.08 -17.73
CA PRO A 230 -1.70 -10.00 -17.97
C PRO A 230 -0.29 -10.37 -17.50
N VAL A 231 0.70 -10.22 -18.37
CA VAL A 231 2.10 -10.48 -18.03
C VAL A 231 2.81 -9.16 -17.73
N LEU A 232 2.94 -8.87 -16.45
CA LEU A 232 3.71 -7.74 -15.96
C LEU A 232 4.77 -8.25 -14.98
N TYR A 233 5.99 -7.73 -15.10
CA TYR A 233 7.05 -7.94 -14.11
C TYR A 233 7.04 -6.81 -13.10
N GLY A 234 7.41 -7.10 -11.87
CA GLY A 234 7.49 -6.10 -10.81
C GLY A 234 8.68 -6.28 -9.90
N LEU A 235 9.18 -5.15 -9.38
CA LEU A 235 10.17 -5.09 -8.32
C LEU A 235 9.62 -4.23 -7.18
N ASN A 236 9.60 -4.81 -5.97
CA ASN A 236 9.07 -4.15 -4.80
C ASN A 236 10.16 -3.39 -4.04
N ILE A 237 9.83 -2.17 -3.62
CA ILE A 237 10.61 -1.37 -2.67
C ILE A 237 9.67 -0.90 -1.57
N ALA A 238 9.93 -1.26 -0.32
CA ALA A 238 8.97 -1.15 0.77
C ALA A 238 7.64 -1.87 0.40
N ALA A 239 6.50 -1.37 0.85
CA ALA A 239 5.20 -1.96 0.56
C ALA A 239 4.63 -1.56 -0.82
N ARG A 240 5.45 -1.19 -1.78
CA ARG A 240 5.01 -0.79 -3.12
C ARG A 240 5.80 -1.44 -4.24
N THR A 241 5.18 -1.65 -5.37
CA THR A 241 5.85 -2.05 -6.60
C THR A 241 6.43 -0.80 -7.26
N ALA A 242 7.75 -0.64 -7.15
CA ALA A 242 8.47 0.52 -7.64
C ALA A 242 8.84 0.42 -9.12
N VAL A 243 8.94 -0.80 -9.66
CA VAL A 243 9.17 -1.05 -11.09
C VAL A 243 8.06 -1.94 -11.60
N ILE A 244 7.43 -1.56 -12.68
CA ILE A 244 6.41 -2.33 -13.40
C ILE A 244 6.89 -2.41 -14.85
N HIS A 245 7.06 -3.62 -15.39
CA HIS A 245 7.53 -3.80 -16.75
C HIS A 245 6.62 -4.75 -17.53
N CYS A 246 6.18 -4.32 -18.69
CA CYS A 246 5.47 -5.16 -19.65
C CYS A 246 6.41 -5.62 -20.75
N PRO A 247 6.59 -6.94 -20.95
CA PRO A 247 7.43 -7.45 -22.03
C PRO A 247 6.77 -7.35 -23.40
N TYR A 248 5.49 -7.01 -23.46
CA TYR A 248 4.70 -6.80 -24.67
C TYR A 248 4.46 -5.33 -24.92
N ASP A 249 4.29 -4.96 -26.20
CA ASP A 249 4.00 -3.58 -26.56
C ASP A 249 2.58 -3.18 -26.17
N MET A 250 2.45 -2.13 -25.38
CA MET A 250 1.18 -1.45 -25.13
C MET A 250 1.14 -0.06 -25.77
N THR A 251 2.28 0.45 -26.24
CA THR A 251 2.40 1.82 -26.75
C THR A 251 1.65 2.01 -28.05
N CYS A 252 1.69 1.00 -28.93
CA CYS A 252 0.86 0.97 -30.14
C CYS A 252 -0.64 1.05 -29.80
N GLY A 253 -1.07 0.34 -28.75
CA GLY A 253 -2.45 0.40 -28.29
C GLY A 253 -2.82 1.78 -27.73
N TRP A 254 -1.93 2.46 -27.03
CA TRP A 254 -2.17 3.81 -26.51
C TRP A 254 -2.23 4.84 -27.63
N ASP A 255 -1.42 4.67 -28.68
CA ASP A 255 -1.46 5.54 -29.86
C ASP A 255 -2.57 5.16 -30.86
N GLN A 256 -3.39 4.16 -30.49
CA GLN A 256 -4.54 3.65 -31.25
C GLN A 256 -4.19 2.96 -32.58
N PHE A 257 -2.95 2.53 -32.73
CA PHE A 257 -2.56 1.68 -33.87
C PHE A 257 -2.74 0.20 -33.55
N ILE A 258 -3.43 -0.53 -34.41
CA ILE A 258 -3.73 -1.96 -34.22
C ILE A 258 -2.61 -2.86 -34.77
N ALA A 259 -1.87 -2.41 -35.74
CA ALA A 259 -0.76 -3.12 -36.35
C ALA A 259 0.28 -2.12 -36.86
N PRO A 260 1.55 -2.49 -36.94
CA PRO A 260 2.48 -1.69 -37.67
C PRO A 260 1.97 -1.60 -39.12
N GLU A 261 1.55 -0.39 -39.50
CA GLU A 261 1.32 -0.10 -40.92
C GLU A 261 2.53 -0.57 -41.74
N ALA A 262 2.29 -0.87 -43.00
CA ALA A 262 3.39 -1.26 -43.87
C ALA A 262 4.60 -0.31 -43.71
N PRO A 263 5.81 -0.82 -43.48
CA PRO A 263 6.96 -0.01 -43.17
C PRO A 263 7.11 1.10 -44.20
N ARG A 264 7.40 2.30 -43.70
CA ARG A 264 7.87 3.37 -44.56
C ARG A 264 9.15 2.89 -45.22
N ARG A 265 9.34 3.26 -46.48
CA ARG A 265 10.47 2.81 -47.31
C ARG A 265 11.78 3.09 -46.56
N GLY A 266 12.44 2.02 -46.07
CA GLY A 266 13.71 2.09 -45.32
C GLY A 266 13.65 1.51 -43.91
N ASP A 267 12.47 1.23 -43.36
CA ASP A 267 12.35 0.68 -42.00
C ASP A 267 12.65 -0.83 -42.00
N VAL A 268 13.52 -1.25 -41.11
CA VAL A 268 13.77 -2.66 -40.83
C VAL A 268 12.56 -3.19 -40.02
N ARG A 269 11.81 -4.12 -40.60
CA ARG A 269 10.73 -4.78 -39.86
C ARG A 269 11.31 -5.69 -38.78
N PRO A 270 10.84 -5.62 -37.53
CA PRO A 270 11.13 -6.68 -36.60
C PRO A 270 10.58 -8.00 -37.14
N SER A 271 11.34 -9.07 -36.97
CA SER A 271 10.95 -10.42 -37.41
C SER A 271 9.70 -10.95 -36.67
N ALA A 272 9.39 -10.38 -35.53
CA ALA A 272 8.22 -10.68 -34.73
C ALA A 272 7.75 -9.41 -33.99
N THR A 273 6.43 -9.26 -33.82
CA THR A 273 5.81 -8.23 -32.98
C THR A 273 4.93 -8.93 -31.98
N GLN A 274 5.03 -8.53 -30.72
CA GLN A 274 4.13 -8.98 -29.65
C GLN A 274 3.57 -7.76 -28.93
N ALA A 275 2.25 -7.64 -28.90
CA ALA A 275 1.57 -6.49 -28.33
C ALA A 275 0.31 -6.91 -27.58
N VAL A 276 -0.15 -6.04 -26.67
CA VAL A 276 -1.46 -6.12 -26.05
C VAL A 276 -2.45 -5.40 -26.97
N VAL A 277 -3.66 -5.97 -27.15
CA VAL A 277 -4.71 -5.35 -27.95
C VAL A 277 -5.06 -3.96 -27.40
N PRO A 278 -5.33 -2.94 -28.25
CA PRO A 278 -5.46 -1.54 -27.83
C PRO A 278 -6.38 -1.27 -26.66
N GLU A 279 -7.56 -1.91 -26.63
CA GLU A 279 -8.52 -1.72 -25.54
C GLU A 279 -7.95 -2.17 -24.18
N ASP A 280 -7.32 -3.33 -24.13
CA ASP A 280 -6.69 -3.88 -22.93
C ASP A 280 -5.42 -3.11 -22.57
N ALA A 281 -4.65 -2.66 -23.56
CA ALA A 281 -3.47 -1.83 -23.36
C ALA A 281 -3.82 -0.49 -22.68
N ILE A 282 -4.87 0.19 -23.14
CA ILE A 282 -5.36 1.43 -22.53
C ILE A 282 -5.83 1.18 -21.09
N ARG A 283 -6.61 0.15 -20.86
CA ARG A 283 -7.13 -0.18 -19.53
C ARG A 283 -6.00 -0.56 -18.55
N LEU A 284 -5.02 -1.37 -18.99
CA LEU A 284 -3.83 -1.68 -18.18
C LEU A 284 -3.00 -0.43 -17.88
N GLY A 285 -2.84 0.46 -18.86
CA GLY A 285 -2.20 1.76 -18.68
C GLY A 285 -2.91 2.61 -17.62
N ILE A 286 -4.25 2.67 -17.67
CA ILE A 286 -5.05 3.35 -16.64
C ILE A 286 -4.82 2.72 -15.27
N ASN A 287 -4.78 1.39 -15.17
CA ASN A 287 -4.51 0.70 -13.91
C ASN A 287 -3.12 1.05 -13.35
N MET A 288 -2.09 1.10 -14.18
CA MET A 288 -0.74 1.50 -13.75
C MET A 288 -0.73 2.92 -13.20
N ILE A 289 -1.35 3.87 -13.89
CA ILE A 289 -1.42 5.27 -13.43
C ILE A 289 -2.31 5.40 -12.17
N ALA A 290 -3.41 4.68 -12.09
CA ALA A 290 -4.27 4.63 -10.91
C ALA A 290 -3.50 4.10 -9.69
N TYR A 291 -2.72 3.04 -9.87
CA TYR A 291 -1.85 2.48 -8.84
C TYR A 291 -0.81 3.51 -8.36
N VAL A 292 -0.10 4.16 -9.29
CA VAL A 292 0.88 5.22 -8.97
C VAL A 292 0.24 6.37 -8.20
N ALA A 293 -0.93 6.83 -8.64
CA ALA A 293 -1.66 7.93 -7.99
C ALA A 293 -2.10 7.56 -6.56
N ALA A 294 -2.59 6.34 -6.36
CA ALA A 294 -2.98 5.83 -5.05
C ALA A 294 -1.77 5.70 -4.11
N GLN A 295 -0.67 5.12 -4.56
CA GLN A 295 0.58 5.00 -3.78
C GLN A 295 1.15 6.36 -3.38
N ARG A 296 1.14 7.33 -4.30
CA ARG A 296 1.55 8.70 -4.00
C ARG A 296 0.67 9.35 -2.92
N ARG A 297 -0.64 9.19 -3.01
CA ARG A 297 -1.60 9.70 -2.02
C ARG A 297 -1.37 9.04 -0.65
N PHE A 298 -1.19 7.74 -0.63
CA PHE A 298 -0.89 6.96 0.55
C PHE A 298 0.42 7.41 1.22
N ALA A 299 1.51 7.57 0.45
CA ALA A 299 2.79 8.05 0.96
C ALA A 299 2.69 9.44 1.61
N LYS A 300 1.91 10.37 1.02
CA LYS A 300 1.64 11.68 1.63
C LYS A 300 0.98 11.56 2.99
N THR A 301 -0.02 10.70 3.12
CA THR A 301 -0.74 10.49 4.38
C THR A 301 0.17 9.87 5.43
N GLN A 302 1.01 8.90 5.04
CA GLN A 302 2.01 8.31 5.95
C GLN A 302 3.03 9.34 6.45
N ALA A 303 3.52 10.21 5.58
CA ALA A 303 4.49 11.24 5.96
C ALA A 303 3.92 12.20 7.03
N GLN A 304 2.63 12.52 6.95
CA GLN A 304 1.95 13.33 7.97
C GLN A 304 1.85 12.61 9.33
N THR A 305 1.65 11.30 9.31
CA THR A 305 1.53 10.48 10.54
C THR A 305 2.88 10.32 11.25
N ARG A 306 3.98 10.28 10.51
CA ARG A 306 5.33 10.07 11.04
C ARG A 306 5.81 11.18 11.98
N GLN A 307 5.26 12.39 11.88
CA GLN A 307 5.65 13.54 12.70
C GLN A 307 5.18 13.46 14.16
N ILE A 308 4.33 12.50 14.52
CA ILE A 308 3.66 12.43 15.82
C ILE A 308 4.38 11.52 16.83
N VAL A 309 5.37 10.73 16.42
CA VAL A 309 6.11 9.82 17.31
C VAL A 309 7.19 10.60 18.05
N GLY A 310 6.81 11.23 19.16
CA GLY A 310 7.74 11.90 20.06
C GLY A 310 8.59 10.90 20.85
N LYS A 311 9.85 11.28 21.16
CA LYS A 311 10.73 10.53 22.06
C LYS A 311 10.12 10.51 23.46
N VAL A 312 9.93 9.32 24.02
CA VAL A 312 9.57 9.17 25.43
C VAL A 312 10.85 9.16 26.25
N ASP A 313 11.14 10.29 26.92
CA ASP A 313 12.27 10.40 27.82
C ASP A 313 11.91 9.87 29.22
N GLN A 314 12.21 8.60 29.50
CA GLN A 314 12.48 8.16 30.90
C GLN A 314 13.21 6.80 30.95
N PRO A 315 14.23 6.61 31.81
CA PRO A 315 14.94 5.34 31.96
C PRO A 315 14.09 4.36 32.79
N ARG A 316 13.34 3.50 32.14
CA ARG A 316 12.75 2.29 32.73
C ARG A 316 13.44 1.07 32.13
N ALA A 317 13.38 -0.08 32.79
CA ALA A 317 13.82 -1.34 32.17
C ALA A 317 13.20 -1.47 30.78
N ALA A 318 14.01 -1.77 29.78
CA ALA A 318 13.55 -1.88 28.40
C ALA A 318 13.19 -3.34 28.11
N LEU A 319 11.99 -3.57 27.55
CA LEU A 319 11.62 -4.81 26.92
C LEU A 319 11.83 -4.66 25.41
N THR A 320 12.81 -5.36 24.89
CA THR A 320 13.17 -5.27 23.46
C THR A 320 12.47 -6.37 22.66
N ILE A 321 11.70 -5.96 21.66
CA ILE A 321 11.12 -6.84 20.65
C ILE A 321 12.05 -6.87 19.45
N ALA A 322 12.39 -8.04 18.94
CA ALA A 322 13.31 -8.15 17.81
C ALA A 322 12.53 -8.21 16.48
N GLN A 323 12.92 -7.38 15.53
CA GLN A 323 12.48 -7.51 14.15
C GLN A 323 13.50 -8.35 13.38
N LEU A 324 13.10 -9.55 12.97
CA LEU A 324 13.95 -10.50 12.28
C LEU A 324 14.26 -10.06 10.85
N ARG A 325 15.54 -9.91 10.52
CA ARG A 325 16.00 -9.67 9.16
C ARG A 325 16.11 -10.97 8.39
N HIS A 326 15.73 -10.95 7.14
CA HIS A 326 15.97 -12.00 6.15
C HIS A 326 16.53 -11.39 4.87
N HIS A 327 17.08 -12.21 3.98
CA HIS A 327 17.71 -11.76 2.75
C HIS A 327 16.73 -11.31 1.66
N GLY A 328 15.43 -11.23 1.98
CA GLY A 328 14.39 -10.58 1.17
C GLY A 328 14.08 -9.16 1.64
N ASP A 329 12.86 -8.69 1.34
CA ASP A 329 12.35 -7.41 1.83
C ASP A 329 11.77 -7.57 3.24
N TRP A 330 12.64 -7.56 4.25
CA TRP A 330 12.30 -7.84 5.65
C TRP A 330 11.59 -6.69 6.38
N ASN A 331 11.63 -5.49 5.85
CA ASN A 331 11.03 -4.30 6.45
C ASN A 331 10.26 -3.46 5.42
N PRO A 332 9.20 -4.03 4.83
CA PRO A 332 8.43 -3.34 3.80
C PRO A 332 7.62 -2.15 4.35
N ASP A 333 7.31 -2.13 5.65
CA ASP A 333 6.65 -1.02 6.33
C ASP A 333 7.44 -0.58 7.58
N PRO A 334 8.44 0.30 7.43
CA PRO A 334 9.30 0.73 8.55
C PRO A 334 8.56 1.41 9.70
N ASN A 335 7.37 1.96 9.46
CA ASN A 335 6.60 2.64 10.49
C ASN A 335 5.79 1.68 11.37
N SER A 336 5.51 0.46 10.92
CA SER A 336 4.66 -0.48 11.66
C SER A 336 5.23 -0.84 13.03
N MET A 337 6.53 -1.10 13.13
CA MET A 337 7.20 -1.41 14.39
C MET A 337 7.16 -0.23 15.37
N TYR A 338 7.38 1.01 14.90
CA TYR A 338 7.25 2.20 15.75
C TYR A 338 5.84 2.36 16.31
N GLN A 339 4.81 2.12 15.48
CA GLN A 339 3.42 2.19 15.92
C GLN A 339 3.09 1.07 16.90
N LEU A 340 3.58 -0.15 16.67
CA LEU A 340 3.39 -1.26 17.59
C LEU A 340 3.96 -0.95 18.99
N ILE A 341 5.20 -0.46 19.05
CA ILE A 341 5.85 -0.06 20.31
C ILE A 341 5.08 1.05 21.01
N ARG A 342 4.62 2.05 20.27
CA ARG A 342 3.79 3.14 20.82
C ARG A 342 2.48 2.62 21.41
N LEU A 343 1.80 1.74 20.69
CA LEU A 343 0.54 1.14 21.16
C LEU A 343 0.77 0.24 22.38
N ALA A 344 1.83 -0.57 22.38
CA ALA A 344 2.20 -1.36 23.55
C ALA A 344 2.44 -0.48 24.78
N SER A 345 3.19 0.61 24.64
CA SER A 345 3.45 1.56 25.71
C SER A 345 2.19 2.28 26.22
N GLN A 346 1.19 2.46 25.36
CA GLN A 346 -0.06 3.15 25.71
C GLN A 346 -1.12 2.23 26.34
N HIS A 347 -1.18 0.98 25.91
CA HIS A 347 -2.28 0.06 26.24
C HIS A 347 -1.88 -1.07 27.20
N MET A 348 -0.60 -1.42 27.25
CA MET A 348 -0.10 -2.43 28.17
C MET A 348 0.41 -1.72 29.43
N SER A 349 -0.31 -1.84 30.52
CA SER A 349 0.02 -1.17 31.81
C SER A 349 1.23 -1.81 32.50
N LEU A 350 2.31 -2.02 31.77
CA LEU A 350 3.55 -2.58 32.30
C LEU A 350 4.54 -1.47 32.69
N PRO A 351 5.29 -1.61 33.80
CA PRO A 351 6.28 -0.63 34.24
C PRO A 351 7.61 -0.71 33.44
N VAL A 352 7.52 -1.01 32.16
CA VAL A 352 8.66 -1.18 31.26
C VAL A 352 8.55 -0.25 30.07
N ARG A 353 9.70 0.10 29.49
CA ARG A 353 9.76 0.76 28.18
C ARG A 353 9.82 -0.30 27.11
N PHE A 354 8.89 -0.25 26.15
CA PHE A 354 8.98 -1.05 24.95
C PHE A 354 9.95 -0.42 23.97
N ASP A 355 10.79 -1.24 23.38
CA ASP A 355 11.74 -0.85 22.34
C ASP A 355 11.80 -1.96 21.27
N PHE A 356 12.38 -1.68 20.12
CA PHE A 356 12.63 -2.72 19.13
C PHE A 356 13.99 -2.55 18.48
N LYS A 357 14.58 -3.67 18.06
CA LYS A 357 15.82 -3.70 17.29
C LYS A 357 15.73 -4.68 16.13
N PRO A 358 16.31 -4.38 14.96
CA PRO A 358 16.53 -5.37 13.92
C PRO A 358 17.59 -6.37 14.37
N VAL A 359 17.36 -7.66 14.13
CA VAL A 359 18.31 -8.74 14.44
C VAL A 359 18.46 -9.67 13.25
N ASP A 360 19.64 -10.22 13.08
CA ASP A 360 19.90 -11.31 12.14
C ASP A 360 19.57 -12.66 12.81
N ALA A 361 19.32 -13.69 12.03
CA ALA A 361 19.09 -15.04 12.53
C ALA A 361 20.41 -15.70 12.97
N ASP A 362 21.08 -15.06 13.91
CA ASP A 362 22.34 -15.48 14.53
C ASP A 362 22.12 -15.82 16.01
N ILE A 363 22.73 -16.90 16.48
CA ILE A 363 22.52 -17.40 17.86
C ILE A 363 22.83 -16.33 18.91
N SER A 364 23.89 -15.54 18.70
CA SER A 364 24.31 -14.51 19.64
C SER A 364 23.29 -13.36 19.73
N GLN A 365 22.65 -13.00 18.61
CA GLN A 365 21.61 -11.98 18.58
C GLN A 365 20.25 -12.48 19.07
N LEU A 366 19.94 -13.76 18.82
CA LEU A 366 18.67 -14.37 19.22
C LEU A 366 18.62 -14.72 20.72
N ALA A 367 19.74 -14.95 21.37
CA ALA A 367 19.80 -15.37 22.78
C ALA A 367 19.10 -14.41 23.74
N ASP A 368 19.21 -13.11 23.49
CA ASP A 368 18.64 -12.04 24.34
C ASP A 368 17.28 -11.51 23.84
N THR A 369 16.67 -12.17 22.85
CA THR A 369 15.45 -11.66 22.19
C THR A 369 14.40 -12.76 22.05
N PRO A 370 13.66 -13.08 23.12
CA PRO A 370 12.71 -14.19 23.11
C PRO A 370 11.53 -13.98 22.14
N VAL A 371 11.21 -12.72 21.82
CA VAL A 371 10.10 -12.37 20.93
C VAL A 371 10.63 -11.81 19.61
N LEU A 372 10.39 -12.56 18.55
CA LEU A 372 10.74 -12.19 17.18
C LEU A 372 9.50 -11.81 16.38
N ILE A 373 9.61 -10.76 15.59
CA ILE A 373 8.61 -10.37 14.58
C ILE A 373 9.28 -10.41 13.22
N MET A 374 8.71 -11.16 12.30
CA MET A 374 9.11 -11.21 10.89
C MET A 374 8.02 -10.59 10.03
N THR A 375 8.40 -9.67 9.16
CA THR A 375 7.52 -9.03 8.18
C THR A 375 8.09 -9.21 6.78
N GLY A 376 7.27 -9.27 5.76
CA GLY A 376 7.73 -9.39 4.38
C GLY A 376 6.59 -9.35 3.37
N MET A 377 6.96 -9.15 2.11
CA MET A 377 6.07 -9.21 0.94
C MET A 377 6.55 -10.23 -0.08
N ASP A 378 7.86 -10.44 -0.12
CA ASP A 378 8.56 -11.38 -0.99
C ASP A 378 9.13 -12.54 -0.17
N GLU A 379 9.75 -13.51 -0.84
CA GLU A 379 10.35 -14.68 -0.22
C GLU A 379 11.28 -14.33 0.95
N PRO A 380 11.00 -14.80 2.17
CA PRO A 380 11.90 -14.67 3.31
C PRO A 380 13.04 -15.69 3.19
N ARG A 381 14.17 -15.26 2.61
CA ARG A 381 15.33 -16.15 2.39
C ARG A 381 16.24 -16.14 3.60
N PHE A 382 16.69 -17.34 3.98
CA PHE A 382 17.66 -17.58 5.03
C PHE A 382 18.70 -18.60 4.56
N SER A 383 19.92 -18.53 5.08
CA SER A 383 20.91 -19.58 4.90
C SER A 383 20.59 -20.80 5.76
N SER A 384 21.27 -21.92 5.52
CA SER A 384 21.09 -23.14 6.31
C SER A 384 21.44 -22.92 7.78
N GLU A 385 22.49 -22.14 8.05
CA GLU A 385 22.95 -21.79 9.39
C GLU A 385 21.92 -20.91 10.13
N GLU A 386 21.31 -19.96 9.42
CA GLU A 386 20.25 -19.10 9.94
C GLU A 386 18.99 -19.89 10.26
N ILE A 387 18.59 -20.84 9.39
CA ILE A 387 17.48 -21.78 9.66
C ILE A 387 17.76 -22.61 10.91
N ASP A 388 18.99 -23.11 11.09
CA ASP A 388 19.36 -23.89 12.26
C ASP A 388 19.40 -23.05 13.54
N ALA A 389 19.81 -21.78 13.44
CA ALA A 389 19.76 -20.84 14.56
C ALA A 389 18.31 -20.53 14.98
N LEU A 390 17.43 -20.23 14.03
CA LEU A 390 16.01 -20.02 14.28
C LEU A 390 15.34 -21.27 14.89
N ARG A 391 15.63 -22.46 14.36
CA ARG A 391 15.09 -23.72 14.89
C ARG A 391 15.51 -23.94 16.35
N ARG A 392 16.78 -23.67 16.69
CA ARG A 392 17.28 -23.76 18.08
C ARG A 392 16.60 -22.73 18.98
N HIS A 393 16.46 -21.50 18.53
CA HIS A 393 15.79 -20.44 19.26
C HIS A 393 14.34 -20.80 19.59
N LEU A 394 13.58 -21.24 18.60
CA LEU A 394 12.16 -21.63 18.77
C LEU A 394 11.99 -22.84 19.70
N ARG A 395 12.89 -23.84 19.60
CA ARG A 395 12.91 -25.01 20.50
C ARG A 395 13.31 -24.65 21.93
N ALA A 396 14.14 -23.62 22.12
CA ALA A 396 14.55 -23.13 23.43
C ALA A 396 13.49 -22.28 24.15
N GLY A 397 12.31 -22.10 23.52
CA GLY A 397 11.22 -21.30 24.11
C GLY A 397 10.99 -19.96 23.41
N GLY A 398 11.74 -19.62 22.38
CA GLY A 398 11.52 -18.42 21.58
C GLY A 398 10.16 -18.42 20.88
N PHE A 399 9.68 -17.23 20.55
CA PHE A 399 8.41 -16.99 19.86
C PHE A 399 8.65 -16.22 18.57
N LEU A 400 7.98 -16.61 17.48
CA LEU A 400 8.05 -15.91 16.20
C LEU A 400 6.65 -15.55 15.71
N PHE A 401 6.38 -14.25 15.60
CA PHE A 401 5.20 -13.74 14.90
C PHE A 401 5.56 -13.37 13.46
N ILE A 402 4.85 -13.94 12.51
CA ILE A 402 5.03 -13.65 11.07
C ILE A 402 3.83 -12.86 10.56
N ASN A 403 4.07 -11.66 10.06
CA ASN A 403 3.05 -10.81 9.46
C ASN A 403 3.23 -10.72 7.95
N ASN A 404 2.22 -11.12 7.20
CA ASN A 404 2.17 -10.94 5.75
C ASN A 404 1.83 -9.50 5.42
N THR A 405 2.83 -8.70 5.10
CA THR A 405 2.61 -7.29 4.73
C THR A 405 1.79 -7.20 3.47
N SER A 406 0.71 -6.42 3.53
CA SER A 406 -0.32 -6.29 2.50
C SER A 406 -1.14 -7.56 2.20
N GLY A 407 -0.87 -8.69 2.84
CA GLY A 407 -1.63 -9.94 2.69
C GLY A 407 -1.51 -10.59 1.31
N PHE A 408 -0.32 -10.57 0.71
CA PHE A 408 -0.10 -11.15 -0.62
C PHE A 408 0.09 -12.66 -0.62
N ASN A 409 -0.52 -13.34 -1.59
CA ASN A 409 -0.43 -14.79 -1.73
C ASN A 409 0.99 -15.30 -2.01
N LYS A 410 1.86 -14.48 -2.59
CA LYS A 410 3.27 -14.83 -2.83
C LYS A 410 3.99 -15.09 -1.51
N PHE A 411 3.91 -14.15 -0.57
CA PHE A 411 4.53 -14.30 0.75
C PHE A 411 3.91 -15.46 1.53
N ASP A 412 2.59 -15.65 1.46
CA ASP A 412 1.90 -16.80 2.11
C ASP A 412 2.50 -18.13 1.70
N ARG A 413 2.71 -18.34 0.40
CA ARG A 413 3.32 -19.56 -0.11
C ARG A 413 4.75 -19.76 0.40
N GLU A 414 5.56 -18.72 0.37
CA GLU A 414 6.96 -18.79 0.77
C GLU A 414 7.13 -18.96 2.29
N VAL A 415 6.24 -18.36 3.09
CA VAL A 415 6.18 -18.60 4.54
C VAL A 415 5.88 -20.05 4.85
N ARG A 416 4.96 -20.70 4.13
CA ARG A 416 4.65 -22.11 4.35
C ARG A 416 5.85 -23.01 4.05
N GLU A 417 6.64 -22.70 3.04
CA GLU A 417 7.88 -23.43 2.75
C GLU A 417 8.96 -23.17 3.83
N LEU A 418 9.08 -21.95 4.33
CA LEU A 418 9.97 -21.62 5.44
C LEU A 418 9.57 -22.40 6.71
N VAL A 419 8.29 -22.43 7.05
CA VAL A 419 7.80 -23.15 8.25
C VAL A 419 8.05 -24.65 8.14
N LYS A 420 7.91 -25.27 6.97
CA LYS A 420 8.30 -26.68 6.75
C LYS A 420 9.80 -26.91 6.97
N GLN A 421 10.66 -25.94 6.63
CA GLN A 421 12.08 -26.05 6.94
C GLN A 421 12.35 -25.95 8.45
N LEU A 422 11.63 -25.07 9.17
CA LEU A 422 11.78 -24.91 10.62
C LEU A 422 11.21 -26.08 11.41
N TYR A 423 10.05 -26.60 10.99
CA TYR A 423 9.30 -27.68 11.62
C TYR A 423 8.85 -28.72 10.58
N PRO A 424 9.76 -29.63 10.15
CA PRO A 424 9.47 -30.58 9.06
C PRO A 424 8.34 -31.59 9.36
N SER A 425 8.10 -31.89 10.64
CA SER A 425 7.07 -32.85 11.10
C SER A 425 5.73 -32.18 11.44
N GLU A 426 5.64 -30.88 11.40
CA GLU A 426 4.47 -30.12 11.82
C GLU A 426 3.98 -29.21 10.68
N ALA A 427 2.71 -28.86 10.70
CA ALA A 427 2.12 -27.94 9.75
C ALA A 427 1.42 -26.77 10.47
N LEU A 428 1.37 -25.62 9.82
CA LEU A 428 0.55 -24.51 10.30
C LEU A 428 -0.90 -24.97 10.44
N ALA A 429 -1.44 -24.83 11.65
CA ALA A 429 -2.82 -25.14 11.97
C ALA A 429 -3.57 -23.86 12.38
N PRO A 430 -4.87 -23.73 12.05
CA PRO A 430 -5.66 -22.60 12.49
C PRO A 430 -5.61 -22.44 14.02
N VAL A 431 -5.48 -21.20 14.49
CA VAL A 431 -5.56 -20.90 15.93
C VAL A 431 -7.02 -21.05 16.37
N PRO A 432 -7.32 -21.92 17.37
CA PRO A 432 -8.68 -22.07 17.88
C PRO A 432 -9.24 -20.78 18.46
N ALA A 433 -10.57 -20.60 18.37
CA ALA A 433 -11.22 -19.38 18.83
C ALA A 433 -11.09 -19.17 20.37
N ASP A 434 -10.95 -20.23 21.13
CA ASP A 434 -10.74 -20.23 22.58
C ASP A 434 -9.26 -20.19 23.00
N HIS A 435 -8.34 -20.09 22.04
CA HIS A 435 -6.91 -20.06 22.33
C HIS A 435 -6.50 -18.81 23.11
N PRO A 436 -5.64 -18.93 24.15
CA PRO A 436 -5.24 -17.80 25.02
C PRO A 436 -4.68 -16.59 24.26
N LEU A 437 -4.10 -16.77 23.10
CA LEU A 437 -3.60 -15.68 22.24
C LEU A 437 -4.72 -14.68 21.86
N LEU A 438 -5.93 -15.17 21.62
CA LEU A 438 -7.06 -14.31 21.23
C LEU A 438 -7.71 -13.61 22.45
N HIS A 439 -7.31 -13.99 23.68
CA HIS A 439 -7.84 -13.49 24.94
C HIS A 439 -6.76 -12.92 25.89
N ALA A 440 -5.52 -12.71 25.39
CA ALA A 440 -4.38 -12.36 26.23
C ALA A 440 -4.49 -10.96 26.87
N LEU A 441 -5.05 -9.99 26.16
CA LEU A 441 -5.28 -8.62 26.63
C LEU A 441 -6.69 -8.14 26.28
N TYR A 442 -7.19 -8.52 25.13
CA TYR A 442 -8.53 -8.22 24.63
C TYR A 442 -9.21 -9.52 24.22
N ASP A 443 -10.51 -9.64 24.45
CA ASP A 443 -11.32 -10.71 23.90
C ASP A 443 -11.59 -10.45 22.42
N ILE A 444 -11.11 -11.33 21.55
CA ILE A 444 -11.26 -11.21 20.10
C ILE A 444 -12.11 -12.36 19.59
N ASP A 445 -13.41 -12.16 19.51
CA ASP A 445 -14.35 -13.10 18.90
C ASP A 445 -14.38 -12.96 17.39
N GLN A 446 -14.31 -11.71 16.91
CA GLN A 446 -14.34 -11.37 15.50
C GLN A 446 -13.41 -10.19 15.19
N MET A 447 -12.87 -10.22 14.00
CA MET A 447 -12.11 -9.12 13.41
C MET A 447 -12.99 -8.42 12.37
N ARG A 448 -12.53 -7.29 11.84
CA ARG A 448 -13.15 -6.62 10.70
C ARG A 448 -12.16 -6.44 9.58
N ASP A 449 -12.65 -6.65 8.37
CA ASP A 449 -11.87 -6.36 7.16
C ASP A 449 -11.67 -4.84 6.98
N ALA A 450 -10.48 -4.41 6.62
CA ALA A 450 -10.15 -2.98 6.50
C ALA A 450 -10.90 -2.26 5.39
N SER A 451 -11.18 -2.96 4.29
CA SER A 451 -11.80 -2.38 3.08
C SER A 451 -13.33 -2.41 3.13
N THR A 452 -13.89 -3.54 3.60
CA THR A 452 -15.35 -3.78 3.59
C THR A 452 -16.00 -3.50 4.94
N LEU A 453 -15.21 -3.44 6.02
CA LEU A 453 -15.65 -3.36 7.42
C LEU A 453 -16.56 -4.52 7.85
N GLN A 454 -16.63 -5.58 7.05
CA GLN A 454 -17.42 -6.77 7.38
C GLN A 454 -16.72 -7.60 8.46
N PRO A 455 -17.49 -8.21 9.37
CA PRO A 455 -16.95 -9.16 10.34
C PRO A 455 -16.29 -10.36 9.63
N ARG A 456 -15.16 -10.80 10.16
CA ARG A 456 -14.44 -12.00 9.72
C ARG A 456 -13.72 -12.63 10.91
N PRO A 457 -13.46 -13.93 10.91
CA PRO A 457 -12.66 -14.57 11.96
C PRO A 457 -11.22 -14.00 11.95
N ALA A 458 -10.51 -14.16 13.06
CA ALA A 458 -9.07 -13.96 13.10
C ALA A 458 -8.40 -15.10 12.34
N GLU A 459 -7.94 -14.82 11.12
CA GLU A 459 -7.27 -15.83 10.27
C GLU A 459 -5.80 -15.94 10.67
N LEU A 460 -5.55 -16.53 11.84
CA LEU A 460 -4.23 -16.88 12.35
C LEU A 460 -3.99 -18.36 12.22
N GLU A 461 -2.76 -18.71 11.88
CA GLU A 461 -2.26 -20.07 11.88
C GLU A 461 -1.04 -20.16 12.79
N ALA A 462 -0.82 -21.31 13.44
CA ALA A 462 0.28 -21.48 14.36
C ALA A 462 0.96 -22.85 14.23
N ILE A 463 2.22 -22.91 14.66
CA ILE A 463 2.89 -24.15 15.04
C ILE A 463 2.80 -24.28 16.56
N PHE A 464 2.16 -25.32 17.03
CA PHE A 464 2.00 -25.64 18.45
C PHE A 464 3.09 -26.60 18.89
N ALA A 465 4.17 -26.07 19.47
CA ALA A 465 5.23 -26.89 20.04
C ALA A 465 4.80 -27.42 21.41
N GLN A 466 5.05 -28.70 21.69
CA GLN A 466 4.82 -29.26 23.02
C GLN A 466 5.81 -28.66 24.02
N GLY A 467 5.29 -28.00 25.04
CA GLY A 467 6.08 -27.54 26.17
C GLY A 467 6.55 -28.72 27.06
N ALA A 468 7.49 -28.46 27.96
CA ALA A 468 7.96 -29.45 28.93
C ALA A 468 6.84 -29.97 29.88
N ASP A 469 5.76 -29.21 29.99
CA ASP A 469 4.54 -29.51 30.77
C ASP A 469 3.46 -30.24 29.96
N GLY A 470 3.70 -30.52 28.68
CA GLY A 470 2.74 -31.15 27.77
C GLY A 470 1.67 -30.20 27.24
N ALA A 471 1.62 -28.94 27.68
CA ALA A 471 0.76 -27.94 27.12
C ALA A 471 1.35 -27.39 25.80
N GLY A 472 0.58 -27.45 24.72
CA GLY A 472 1.02 -26.92 23.42
C GLY A 472 1.04 -25.40 23.45
N ARG A 473 2.23 -24.80 23.37
CA ARG A 473 2.37 -23.36 23.16
C ARG A 473 2.53 -23.04 21.67
N ALA A 474 1.99 -21.91 21.21
CA ALA A 474 2.27 -21.43 19.87
C ALA A 474 3.72 -20.90 19.81
N ALA A 475 4.60 -21.64 19.12
CA ALA A 475 5.99 -21.24 18.90
C ALA A 475 6.13 -20.29 17.70
N ILE A 476 5.36 -20.54 16.64
CA ILE A 476 5.20 -19.66 15.48
C ILE A 476 3.73 -19.28 15.38
N VAL A 477 3.44 -18.02 15.19
CA VAL A 477 2.11 -17.50 14.84
C VAL A 477 2.22 -16.75 13.54
N TYR A 478 1.39 -17.10 12.58
CA TYR A 478 1.36 -16.50 11.26
C TYR A 478 0.02 -15.80 11.01
N SER A 479 0.07 -14.54 10.66
CA SER A 479 -1.08 -13.78 10.16
C SER A 479 -1.02 -13.68 8.64
N ARG A 480 -1.95 -14.35 7.98
CA ARG A 480 -2.10 -14.30 6.52
C ARG A 480 -2.53 -12.91 6.03
N ASN A 481 -3.35 -12.23 6.83
CA ASN A 481 -3.76 -10.86 6.58
C ASN A 481 -2.83 -9.88 7.31
N ASP A 482 -2.63 -8.70 6.73
CA ASP A 482 -1.74 -7.71 7.32
C ASP A 482 -2.33 -7.15 8.63
N THR A 483 -1.68 -7.51 9.74
CA THR A 483 -2.03 -7.02 11.08
C THR A 483 -1.45 -5.63 11.32
N PHE A 484 -0.37 -5.24 10.63
CA PHE A 484 0.35 -4.01 10.94
C PHE A 484 0.00 -2.84 10.05
N ALA A 485 -0.57 -3.07 8.86
CA ALA A 485 -0.92 -2.01 7.91
C ALA A 485 -1.74 -0.88 8.52
N MET A 486 -2.71 -1.23 9.36
CA MET A 486 -3.65 -0.26 9.96
C MET A 486 -3.19 0.33 11.30
N LEU A 487 -2.08 -0.14 11.90
CA LEU A 487 -1.58 0.40 13.18
C LEU A 487 -1.19 1.87 13.09
N LYS A 488 -0.82 2.34 11.92
CA LYS A 488 -0.48 3.74 11.63
C LYS A 488 -1.70 4.64 11.40
N GLY A 489 -2.91 4.11 11.48
CA GLY A 489 -4.16 4.86 11.30
C GLY A 489 -4.43 5.30 9.85
N VAL A 490 -3.70 4.74 8.89
CA VAL A 490 -3.83 5.06 7.46
C VAL A 490 -4.14 3.78 6.70
N HIS A 491 -5.27 3.78 6.01
CA HIS A 491 -5.70 2.65 5.19
C HIS A 491 -4.92 2.57 3.88
N ASP A 492 -4.23 1.45 3.66
CA ASP A 492 -3.74 1.06 2.33
C ASP A 492 -4.90 0.39 1.57
N PRO A 493 -5.42 1.02 0.49
CA PRO A 493 -6.59 0.50 -0.22
C PRO A 493 -6.35 -0.85 -0.91
N TYR A 494 -5.10 -1.27 -1.01
CA TYR A 494 -4.69 -2.51 -1.66
C TYR A 494 -4.29 -3.62 -0.69
N ALA A 495 -4.11 -3.29 0.59
CA ALA A 495 -3.76 -4.28 1.59
C ALA A 495 -4.96 -5.17 1.93
N ASN A 496 -4.72 -6.47 1.98
CA ASN A 496 -5.63 -7.43 2.58
C ASN A 496 -5.35 -7.43 4.09
N ALA A 497 -6.04 -6.56 4.82
CA ALA A 497 -5.72 -6.20 6.20
C ALA A 497 -6.98 -6.18 7.08
N TYR A 498 -6.77 -6.18 8.39
CA TYR A 498 -7.83 -5.91 9.37
C TYR A 498 -8.01 -4.41 9.59
N ASP A 499 -9.19 -3.98 10.05
CA ASP A 499 -9.42 -2.59 10.40
C ASP A 499 -8.54 -2.14 11.58
N ALA A 500 -8.46 -0.83 11.83
CA ALA A 500 -7.52 -0.28 12.81
C ALA A 500 -7.74 -0.77 14.25
N ASP A 501 -8.99 -0.98 14.67
CA ASP A 501 -9.30 -1.47 16.02
C ASP A 501 -8.95 -2.96 16.16
N SER A 502 -9.36 -3.77 15.19
CA SER A 502 -9.05 -5.19 15.12
C SER A 502 -7.55 -5.44 15.05
N ALA A 503 -6.85 -4.73 14.16
CA ALA A 503 -5.39 -4.80 14.02
C ALA A 503 -4.66 -4.45 15.33
N ARG A 504 -5.07 -3.39 16.00
CA ARG A 504 -4.52 -2.98 17.29
C ARG A 504 -4.71 -4.04 18.36
N LYS A 505 -5.93 -4.55 18.54
CA LYS A 505 -6.24 -5.59 19.53
C LYS A 505 -5.42 -6.85 19.27
N LEU A 506 -5.37 -7.31 18.03
CA LEU A 506 -4.62 -8.51 17.66
C LEU A 506 -3.12 -8.35 17.89
N ALA A 507 -2.53 -7.24 17.45
CA ALA A 507 -1.10 -6.99 17.63
C ALA A 507 -0.70 -6.96 19.12
N LEU A 508 -1.52 -6.34 19.96
CA LEU A 508 -1.29 -6.28 21.40
C LEU A 508 -1.51 -7.63 22.09
N ASN A 509 -2.50 -8.41 21.66
CA ASN A 509 -2.71 -9.77 22.15
C ASN A 509 -1.53 -10.67 21.82
N VAL A 510 -1.00 -10.60 20.59
CA VAL A 510 0.19 -11.36 20.18
C VAL A 510 1.39 -11.01 21.06
N LEU A 511 1.63 -9.72 21.34
CA LEU A 511 2.71 -9.32 22.23
C LEU A 511 2.48 -9.80 23.67
N CYS A 512 1.26 -9.62 24.20
CA CYS A 512 0.93 -10.05 25.56
C CYS A 512 1.11 -11.58 25.72
N TYR A 513 0.63 -12.35 24.77
CA TYR A 513 0.81 -13.80 24.72
C TYR A 513 2.29 -14.20 24.65
N ALA A 514 3.06 -13.55 23.78
CA ALA A 514 4.50 -13.83 23.62
C ALA A 514 5.34 -13.52 24.87
N MET A 515 4.88 -12.58 25.70
CA MET A 515 5.55 -12.22 26.96
C MET A 515 5.10 -13.05 28.15
N GLY A 516 3.95 -13.70 28.08
CA GLY A 516 3.41 -14.57 29.14
C GLY A 516 3.81 -16.02 29.01
N ASN A 517 4.41 -16.39 27.88
CA ASN A 517 4.97 -17.71 27.59
C ASN A 517 6.50 -17.67 27.73
#